data_74f4ed297ba774c82ec36ae8ae40020a
#
_entry.id   74f4ed297ba774c82ec36ae8ae40020a
#
_cell.length_a   1.000
_cell.length_b   1.000
_cell.length_c   1.000
_cell.angle_alpha   90.00
_cell.angle_beta   90.00
_cell.angle_gamma   90.00
#
_symmetry.space_group_name_H-M   'P 1'
#
loop_
_entity.id
_entity.type
_entity.pdbx_description
1 polymer ?
#
loop_
_entity_poly.entity_id
_entity_poly.type
_entity_poly.pdbx_seq_one_letter_code
_entity_poly.pdbx_strand_id
1 'polypeptide(L)'
;VYTVMIPSSGVALEEEHITREVIARWNIEEGEKHGVMFLTIPNNYRGITPDIYIFAIDNYMDERRVEAAIQTGTKVMLFFRSHHDDRNTIEDELKSINELRAKEQGRFVFVDYSSSSDFAESLLVELSRVQ
;
A
#
# COMPACT_ATOMS: atom_id res chain seq x y z
N VAL A 1 3.01 16.91 5.70
CA VAL A 1 3.77 15.67 5.66
C VAL A 1 2.85 14.48 5.93
N TYR A 2 2.90 13.50 5.05
CA TYR A 2 2.20 12.22 5.24
C TYR A 2 3.22 11.15 5.60
N THR A 3 2.99 10.43 6.67
CA THR A 3 3.85 9.30 7.05
C THR A 3 3.36 8.02 6.40
N VAL A 4 4.28 7.24 5.86
CA VAL A 4 3.98 6.02 5.12
C VAL A 4 4.69 4.84 5.78
N MET A 5 3.96 3.78 6.08
CA MET A 5 4.54 2.54 6.59
C MET A 5 4.38 1.42 5.56
N ILE A 6 5.48 0.71 5.31
CA ILE A 6 5.53 -0.45 4.42
C ILE A 6 5.82 -1.68 5.29
N PRO A 7 4.82 -2.51 5.61
CA PRO A 7 5.04 -3.68 6.46
C PRO A 7 5.94 -4.72 5.78
N SER A 8 7.02 -5.11 6.44
CA SER A 8 8.04 -5.98 5.85
C SER A 8 7.58 -7.41 5.61
N SER A 9 6.57 -7.89 6.31
CA SER A 9 6.09 -9.26 6.14
C SER A 9 4.96 -9.39 5.13
N GLY A 10 4.47 -8.29 4.61
CA GLY A 10 3.41 -8.30 3.61
C GLY A 10 3.87 -7.75 2.27
N VAL A 11 5.16 -7.46 2.12
CA VAL A 11 5.69 -6.82 0.93
C VAL A 11 6.96 -7.54 0.48
N ALA A 12 7.04 -7.91 -0.79
CA ALA A 12 8.25 -8.46 -1.37
C ALA A 12 9.36 -7.38 -1.35
N LEU A 13 10.59 -7.82 -1.21
CA LEU A 13 11.76 -6.92 -1.10
C LEU A 13 11.89 -5.98 -2.28
N GLU A 14 11.62 -6.46 -3.48
CA GLU A 14 11.66 -5.66 -4.70
C GLU A 14 10.63 -4.53 -4.68
N GLU A 15 9.38 -4.85 -4.32
CA GLU A 15 8.30 -3.86 -4.24
C GLU A 15 8.54 -2.84 -3.13
N GLU A 16 9.14 -3.27 -2.02
CA GLU A 16 9.52 -2.34 -0.94
C GLU A 16 10.54 -1.32 -1.46
N HIS A 17 11.55 -1.79 -2.16
CA HIS A 17 12.59 -0.94 -2.74
C HIS A 17 11.99 0.03 -3.77
N ILE A 18 11.14 -0.46 -4.65
CA ILE A 18 10.44 0.36 -5.64
C ILE A 18 9.58 1.42 -4.95
N THR A 19 8.87 1.05 -3.90
CA THR A 19 8.03 2.00 -3.14
C THR A 19 8.85 3.15 -2.60
N ARG A 20 10.02 2.87 -2.01
CA ARG A 20 10.90 3.91 -1.49
C ARG A 20 11.42 4.83 -2.58
N GLU A 21 11.80 4.28 -3.73
CA GLU A 21 12.26 5.05 -4.87
C GLU A 21 11.16 5.93 -5.46
N VAL A 22 9.96 5.40 -5.62
CA VAL A 22 8.81 6.14 -6.14
C VAL A 22 8.45 7.30 -5.21
N ILE A 23 8.44 7.06 -3.91
CA ILE A 23 8.16 8.09 -2.93
C ILE A 23 9.20 9.22 -2.98
N ALA A 24 10.48 8.85 -3.02
CA ALA A 24 11.56 9.84 -3.10
C ALA A 24 11.45 10.68 -4.37
N ARG A 25 11.19 10.04 -5.49
CA ARG A 25 11.02 10.71 -6.78
C ARG A 25 9.80 11.64 -6.77
N TRP A 26 8.67 11.17 -6.26
CA TRP A 26 7.46 11.98 -6.16
C TRP A 26 7.70 13.23 -5.32
N ASN A 27 8.39 13.09 -4.19
CA ASN A 27 8.72 14.22 -3.31
C ASN A 27 9.54 15.29 -4.05
N ILE A 28 10.47 14.85 -4.89
CA ILE A 28 11.33 15.77 -5.66
C ILE A 28 10.55 16.43 -6.79
N GLU A 29 9.82 15.65 -7.59
CA GLU A 29 9.17 16.12 -8.80
C GLU A 29 7.83 16.83 -8.55
N GLU A 30 7.04 16.35 -7.61
CA GLU A 30 5.67 16.82 -7.38
C GLU A 30 5.46 17.45 -6.00
N GLY A 31 6.21 17.00 -4.99
CA GLY A 31 5.99 17.43 -3.61
C GLY A 31 6.10 18.94 -3.41
N GLU A 32 7.09 19.54 -4.01
CA GLU A 32 7.34 20.98 -3.92
C GLU A 32 6.19 21.78 -4.56
N LYS A 33 5.66 21.31 -5.68
CA LYS A 33 4.56 21.97 -6.39
C LYS A 33 3.27 21.98 -5.58
N HIS A 34 3.04 20.94 -4.78
CA HIS A 34 1.80 20.75 -4.04
C HIS A 34 1.93 21.04 -2.54
N GLY A 35 3.16 21.31 -2.07
CA GLY A 35 3.41 21.49 -0.64
C GLY A 35 3.21 20.23 0.18
N VAL A 36 3.41 19.06 -0.44
CA VAL A 36 3.20 17.75 0.16
C VAL A 36 4.49 16.94 0.15
N MET A 37 4.74 16.20 1.22
CA MET A 37 5.89 15.31 1.32
C MET A 37 5.47 14.00 1.97
N PHE A 38 5.91 12.89 1.42
CA PHE A 38 5.72 11.57 2.00
C PHE A 38 7.00 11.14 2.70
N LEU A 39 6.87 10.75 3.96
CA LEU A 39 7.98 10.28 4.77
C LEU A 39 7.79 8.82 5.13
N THR A 40 8.70 7.96 4.66
CA THR A 40 8.67 6.53 4.98
C THR A 40 9.19 6.31 6.40
N ILE A 41 8.40 5.63 7.24
CA ILE A 41 8.79 5.29 8.59
C ILE A 41 9.13 3.81 8.71
N PRO A 42 10.07 3.44 9.61
CA PRO A 42 10.42 2.03 9.80
C PRO A 42 9.24 1.19 10.28
N ASN A 43 9.17 -0.04 9.78
CA ASN A 43 8.12 -0.99 10.13
C ASN A 43 8.07 -1.34 11.62
N ASN A 44 9.19 -1.25 12.29
CA ASN A 44 9.31 -1.56 13.72
C ASN A 44 9.17 -0.33 14.64
N TYR A 45 8.79 0.80 14.10
CA TYR A 45 8.63 2.02 14.87
C TYR A 45 7.35 1.97 15.70
N ARG A 46 7.51 1.88 17.00
CA ARG A 46 6.39 1.77 17.96
C ARG A 46 5.89 3.15 18.39
N GLY A 47 4.59 3.27 18.56
CA GLY A 47 3.98 4.48 19.09
C GLY A 47 3.58 5.52 18.07
N ILE A 48 3.83 5.27 16.79
CA ILE A 48 3.36 6.15 15.70
C ILE A 48 2.42 5.38 14.79
N THR A 49 1.21 5.90 14.62
CA THR A 49 0.29 5.42 13.58
C THR A 49 0.60 6.19 12.31
N PRO A 50 0.93 5.52 11.21
CA PRO A 50 1.18 6.21 9.95
C PRO A 50 -0.11 6.78 9.36
N ASP A 51 0.02 7.73 8.46
CA ASP A 51 -1.12 8.24 7.69
C ASP A 51 -1.54 7.26 6.59
N ILE A 52 -0.59 6.49 6.07
CA ILE A 52 -0.82 5.57 4.96
C ILE A 52 -0.06 4.26 5.21
N TYR A 53 -0.75 3.13 5.01
CA TYR A 53 -0.11 1.82 4.91
C TYR A 53 -0.08 1.40 3.45
N ILE A 54 1.07 0.92 2.98
CA ILE A 54 1.21 0.36 1.64
C ILE A 54 1.58 -1.11 1.74
N PHE A 55 0.71 -1.97 1.23
CA PHE A 55 0.96 -3.41 1.15
C PHE A 55 1.12 -3.80 -0.32
N ALA A 56 2.15 -4.57 -0.63
CA ALA A 56 2.33 -5.17 -1.95
C ALA A 56 2.39 -6.67 -1.81
N ILE A 57 1.38 -7.35 -2.29
CA ILE A 57 1.15 -8.77 -2.09
C ILE A 57 1.45 -9.54 -3.37
N ASP A 58 2.38 -10.49 -3.28
CA ASP A 58 2.75 -11.37 -4.39
C ASP A 58 2.08 -12.75 -4.24
N ASN A 59 2.54 -13.59 -3.32
CA ASN A 59 2.05 -14.95 -3.13
C ASN A 59 1.29 -15.16 -1.83
N TYR A 60 1.48 -14.29 -0.88
CA TYR A 60 0.93 -14.45 0.47
C TYR A 60 0.44 -13.12 1.01
N MET A 61 -0.75 -13.14 1.57
CA MET A 61 -1.32 -11.98 2.23
C MET A 61 -1.50 -12.29 3.72
N ASP A 62 -0.94 -11.44 4.58
CA ASP A 62 -1.23 -11.51 6.01
C ASP A 62 -2.51 -10.73 6.29
N GLU A 63 -3.64 -11.42 6.23
CA GLU A 63 -4.97 -10.86 6.42
C GLU A 63 -5.10 -10.12 7.75
N ARG A 64 -4.50 -10.64 8.81
CA ARG A 64 -4.57 -10.01 10.14
C ARG A 64 -3.91 -8.63 10.18
N ARG A 65 -2.78 -8.49 9.49
CA ARG A 65 -2.08 -7.21 9.41
C ARG A 65 -2.85 -6.19 8.59
N VAL A 66 -3.43 -6.62 7.48
CA VAL A 66 -4.25 -5.76 6.64
C VAL A 66 -5.49 -5.31 7.40
N GLU A 67 -6.17 -6.22 8.08
CA GLU A 67 -7.33 -5.89 8.92
C GLU A 67 -6.97 -4.92 10.03
N ALA A 68 -5.85 -5.17 10.72
CA ALA A 68 -5.39 -4.29 11.79
C ALA A 68 -5.12 -2.88 11.27
N ALA A 69 -4.50 -2.77 10.10
CA ALA A 69 -4.23 -1.48 9.47
C ALA A 69 -5.53 -0.76 9.11
N ILE A 70 -6.51 -1.46 8.55
CA ILE A 70 -7.82 -0.90 8.21
C ILE A 70 -8.54 -0.39 9.47
N GLN A 71 -8.46 -1.14 10.56
CA GLN A 71 -9.11 -0.79 11.83
C GLN A 71 -8.53 0.45 12.50
N THR A 72 -7.28 0.82 12.19
CA THR A 72 -6.69 2.06 12.72
C THR A 72 -7.34 3.32 12.16
N GLY A 73 -8.12 3.20 11.11
CA GLY A 73 -8.75 4.33 10.44
C GLY A 73 -7.83 5.08 9.49
N THR A 74 -6.62 4.58 9.28
CA THR A 74 -5.68 5.18 8.33
C THR A 74 -5.99 4.71 6.91
N LYS A 75 -5.45 5.42 5.92
CA LYS A 75 -5.58 5.00 4.53
C LYS A 75 -4.73 3.77 4.27
N VAL A 76 -5.30 2.77 3.63
CA VAL A 76 -4.61 1.53 3.27
C VAL A 76 -4.61 1.37 1.76
N MET A 77 -3.42 1.23 1.18
CA MET A 77 -3.24 0.94 -0.24
C MET A 77 -2.76 -0.50 -0.36
N LEU A 78 -3.56 -1.34 -0.99
CA LEU A 78 -3.24 -2.74 -1.22
C LEU A 78 -2.97 -2.96 -2.70
N PHE A 79 -1.71 -3.29 -3.01
CA PHE A 79 -1.29 -3.63 -4.36
C PHE A 79 -1.14 -5.15 -4.47
N PHE A 80 -1.82 -5.72 -5.43
CA PHE A 80 -1.90 -7.16 -5.59
C PHE A 80 -1.31 -7.58 -6.93
N ARG A 81 -0.31 -8.47 -6.91
CA ARG A 81 0.28 -9.01 -8.14
C ARG A 81 -0.56 -10.15 -8.67
N SER A 82 -1.00 -10.01 -9.92
CA SER A 82 -1.79 -11.03 -10.59
C SER A 82 -0.93 -12.25 -10.94
N HIS A 83 -1.18 -13.37 -10.24
CA HIS A 83 -0.60 -14.67 -10.54
C HIS A 83 -1.70 -15.63 -10.93
N HIS A 84 -1.45 -16.45 -11.94
CA HIS A 84 -2.44 -17.40 -12.44
C HIS A 84 -2.69 -18.59 -11.49
N ASP A 85 -1.69 -18.98 -10.70
CA ASP A 85 -1.71 -20.26 -9.98
C ASP A 85 -2.34 -20.21 -8.58
N ASP A 86 -2.35 -19.05 -7.93
CA ASP A 86 -2.85 -18.88 -6.55
C ASP A 86 -4.15 -18.08 -6.45
N ARG A 87 -4.85 -17.95 -7.58
CA ARG A 87 -6.01 -17.08 -7.72
C ARG A 87 -7.15 -17.38 -6.74
N ASN A 88 -7.41 -18.69 -6.49
CA ASN A 88 -8.55 -19.10 -5.67
C ASN A 88 -8.36 -18.79 -4.18
N THR A 89 -7.17 -19.04 -3.63
CA THR A 89 -6.87 -18.79 -2.22
C THR A 89 -6.90 -17.30 -1.90
N ILE A 90 -6.39 -16.50 -2.82
CA ILE A 90 -6.32 -15.05 -2.66
C ILE A 90 -7.69 -14.41 -2.85
N GLU A 91 -8.53 -14.93 -3.75
CA GLU A 91 -9.91 -14.45 -3.92
C GLU A 91 -10.73 -14.62 -2.65
N ASP A 92 -10.58 -15.74 -1.93
CA ASP A 92 -11.26 -15.97 -0.67
C ASP A 92 -10.82 -15.00 0.42
N GLU A 93 -9.52 -14.73 0.48
CA GLU A 93 -8.97 -13.73 1.42
C GLU A 93 -9.43 -12.31 1.06
N LEU A 94 -9.49 -11.99 -0.22
CA LEU A 94 -9.97 -10.69 -0.70
C LEU A 94 -11.45 -10.47 -0.42
N LYS A 95 -12.23 -11.53 -0.33
CA LYS A 95 -13.65 -11.44 -0.02
C LYS A 95 -13.87 -10.84 1.37
N SER A 96 -13.11 -11.30 2.37
CA SER A 96 -13.14 -10.73 3.72
C SER A 96 -12.72 -9.27 3.73
N ILE A 97 -11.71 -8.92 2.97
CA ILE A 97 -11.23 -7.54 2.85
C ILE A 97 -12.26 -6.66 2.16
N ASN A 98 -12.94 -7.16 1.13
CA ASN A 98 -14.00 -6.42 0.46
C ASN A 98 -15.17 -6.11 1.39
N GLU A 99 -15.47 -6.98 2.34
CA GLU A 99 -16.48 -6.71 3.37
C GLU A 99 -16.03 -5.59 4.30
N LEU A 100 -14.76 -5.59 4.69
CA LEU A 100 -14.19 -4.49 5.47
C LEU A 100 -14.15 -3.18 4.68
N ARG A 101 -13.85 -3.26 3.39
CA ARG A 101 -13.83 -2.12 2.48
C ARG A 101 -15.19 -1.43 2.40
N ALA A 102 -16.27 -2.20 2.42
CA ALA A 102 -17.63 -1.65 2.39
C ALA A 102 -17.91 -0.81 3.64
N LYS A 103 -17.25 -1.11 4.76
CA LYS A 103 -17.38 -0.36 6.01
C LYS A 103 -16.50 0.89 6.06
N GLU A 104 -15.38 0.88 5.34
CA GLU A 104 -14.37 1.93 5.37
C GLU A 104 -14.19 2.61 4.00
N GLN A 105 -15.29 2.99 3.38
CA GLN A 105 -15.27 3.63 2.05
C GLN A 105 -14.38 4.86 2.02
N GLY A 106 -13.53 4.94 1.01
CA GLY A 106 -12.61 6.06 0.78
C GLY A 106 -11.25 5.95 1.43
N ARG A 107 -11.07 5.02 2.39
CA ARG A 107 -9.78 4.82 3.07
C ARG A 107 -9.03 3.59 2.60
N PHE A 108 -9.66 2.73 1.84
CA PHE A 108 -9.06 1.52 1.31
C PHE A 108 -8.97 1.61 -0.21
N VAL A 109 -7.77 1.41 -0.74
CA VAL A 109 -7.52 1.38 -2.17
C VAL A 109 -6.95 0.01 -2.53
N PHE A 110 -7.53 -0.62 -3.53
CA PHE A 110 -7.08 -1.91 -4.05
C PHE A 110 -6.67 -1.76 -5.50
N VAL A 111 -5.44 -2.18 -5.83
CA VAL A 111 -4.88 -2.07 -7.18
C VAL A 111 -4.20 -3.37 -7.59
N ASP A 112 -4.58 -3.90 -8.75
CA ASP A 112 -3.89 -5.00 -9.39
C ASP A 112 -2.70 -4.49 -10.17
N TYR A 113 -1.58 -5.21 -10.12
CA TYR A 113 -0.43 -4.91 -10.96
C TYR A 113 0.15 -6.19 -11.56
N SER A 114 0.76 -6.08 -12.72
CA SER A 114 1.29 -7.24 -13.47
C SER A 114 2.81 -7.35 -13.45
N SER A 115 3.51 -6.23 -13.24
CA SER A 115 4.97 -6.16 -13.26
C SER A 115 5.47 -5.08 -12.33
N SER A 116 6.77 -5.07 -12.08
CA SER A 116 7.41 -4.03 -11.25
C SER A 116 7.21 -2.64 -11.82
N SER A 117 7.26 -2.49 -13.15
CA SER A 117 7.01 -1.21 -13.82
C SER A 117 5.58 -0.76 -13.64
N ASP A 118 4.63 -1.68 -13.77
CA ASP A 118 3.21 -1.42 -13.56
C ASP A 118 2.93 -1.02 -12.10
N PHE A 119 3.57 -1.69 -11.17
CA PHE A 119 3.49 -1.34 -9.75
C PHE A 119 3.95 0.10 -9.50
N ALA A 120 5.10 0.48 -10.04
CA ALA A 120 5.65 1.82 -9.87
C ALA A 120 4.71 2.89 -10.43
N GLU A 121 4.15 2.68 -11.61
CA GLU A 121 3.21 3.61 -12.23
C GLU A 121 1.91 3.72 -11.43
N SER A 122 1.37 2.60 -10.99
CA SER A 122 0.14 2.56 -10.20
C SER A 122 0.32 3.26 -8.86
N LEU A 123 1.45 3.05 -8.21
CA LEU A 123 1.78 3.71 -6.95
C LEU A 123 1.88 5.23 -7.12
N LEU A 124 2.52 5.67 -8.18
CA LEU A 124 2.65 7.10 -8.50
C LEU A 124 1.28 7.76 -8.64
N VAL A 125 0.35 7.11 -9.33
CA VAL A 125 -1.02 7.59 -9.51
C VAL A 125 -1.72 7.69 -8.15
N GLU A 126 -1.61 6.68 -7.31
CA GLU A 126 -2.28 6.65 -6.01
C GLU A 126 -1.70 7.69 -5.04
N LEU A 127 -0.40 7.92 -5.05
CA LEU A 127 0.23 8.99 -4.26
C LEU A 127 -0.31 10.36 -4.67
N SER A 128 -0.49 10.58 -5.96
CA SER A 128 -1.02 11.83 -6.49
C SER A 128 -2.48 12.08 -6.08
N ARG A 129 -3.23 11.03 -5.76
CA ARG A 129 -4.62 11.13 -5.31
C ARG A 129 -4.79 11.42 -3.83
N VAL A 130 -3.72 11.28 -3.04
CA VAL A 130 -3.77 11.52 -1.59
C VAL A 130 -3.99 12.99 -1.25
N GLN A 131 -3.68 13.87 -2.13
CA GLN A 131 -3.80 15.33 -1.92
C GLN A 131 -5.21 15.83 -1.70
#